data_69a6c7aaa1ccb3fc178891267ecd812e
#
_entry.id   69a6c7aaa1ccb3fc178891267ecd812e
#
_cell.length_a   1.000
_cell.length_b   1.000
_cell.length_c   1.000
_cell.angle_alpha   90.00
_cell.angle_beta   90.00
_cell.angle_gamma   90.00
#
_symmetry.space_group_name_H-M   'P 1'
#
loop_
_entity.id
_entity.type
_entity.pdbx_description
1 polymer ?
#
loop_
_entity_poly.entity_id
_entity_poly.type
_entity_poly.pdbx_seq_one_letter_code
_entity_poly.pdbx_strand_id
1 'polypeptide(L)'
;GQFGNKPPETPVADASAQNTSIDRLIIVALDAGHGGEDPGAIGPGGTREKDVVLRLALLLRDRINAASINGNPMRAYLTRDADYFVPLQFRVQKSRRVQAALFMSLHADAFYTPDPQGASVFALSEGGASSSAARWMAAKENKADLIGGINVQAKDATVQRALLDMSTTAQIKDSLRL
;
A
#
# COMPACT_ATOMS: atom_id res chain seq x y z
N GLY A 1 34.20 -2.05 71.89
CA GLY A 1 33.44 -1.36 70.85
C GLY A 1 34.01 -1.71 69.48
N GLN A 2 33.38 -2.61 68.73
CA GLN A 2 33.70 -2.91 67.33
C GLN A 2 32.67 -2.20 66.48
N PHE A 3 33.12 -1.22 65.68
CA PHE A 3 32.31 -0.59 64.65
C PHE A 3 32.47 -1.41 63.36
N GLY A 4 31.40 -2.15 62.98
CA GLY A 4 31.32 -2.83 61.71
C GLY A 4 30.98 -1.82 60.62
N ASN A 5 31.92 -1.58 59.70
CA ASN A 5 31.64 -0.85 58.45
C ASN A 5 30.89 -1.76 57.49
N LYS A 6 29.60 -1.46 57.22
CA LYS A 6 28.85 -2.04 56.11
C LYS A 6 29.28 -1.35 54.81
N PRO A 7 29.67 -2.09 53.75
CA PRO A 7 29.97 -1.48 52.47
C PRO A 7 28.74 -0.82 51.85
N PRO A 8 28.86 0.25 51.08
CA PRO A 8 27.73 0.86 50.40
C PRO A 8 27.15 -0.06 49.33
N GLU A 9 25.85 -0.28 49.42
CA GLU A 9 25.08 -1.00 48.38
C GLU A 9 25.08 -0.13 47.12
N THR A 10 25.66 -0.64 46.04
CA THR A 10 25.51 -0.08 44.69
C THR A 10 24.07 -0.25 44.23
N PRO A 11 23.42 0.81 43.68
CA PRO A 11 22.12 0.66 43.10
C PRO A 11 22.20 -0.29 41.89
N VAL A 12 21.50 -1.41 41.96
CA VAL A 12 21.25 -2.27 40.81
C VAL A 12 20.39 -1.46 39.90
N ALA A 13 20.92 -1.01 38.77
CA ALA A 13 20.14 -0.39 37.71
C ALA A 13 19.09 -1.44 37.25
N ASP A 14 17.85 -1.09 37.47
CA ASP A 14 16.70 -1.86 37.00
C ASP A 14 16.68 -1.81 35.47
N ALA A 15 17.38 -2.74 34.85
CA ALA A 15 17.35 -2.97 33.42
C ALA A 15 16.03 -3.70 33.11
N SER A 16 14.89 -3.02 33.30
CA SER A 16 13.67 -3.39 32.62
C SER A 16 13.83 -3.10 31.12
N ALA A 17 14.70 -3.85 30.46
CA ALA A 17 14.64 -3.99 29.01
C ALA A 17 13.23 -4.47 28.69
N GLN A 18 12.42 -3.57 28.16
CA GLN A 18 11.14 -3.91 27.58
C GLN A 18 11.44 -4.90 26.48
N ASN A 19 11.26 -6.17 26.80
CA ASN A 19 11.35 -7.28 25.86
C ASN A 19 10.10 -7.15 24.98
N THR A 20 10.15 -6.23 23.98
CA THR A 20 9.12 -6.14 22.95
C THR A 20 9.27 -7.39 22.11
N SER A 21 8.50 -8.41 22.47
CA SER A 21 8.39 -9.60 21.64
C SER A 21 7.93 -9.18 20.25
N ILE A 22 8.71 -9.51 19.23
CA ILE A 22 8.28 -9.34 17.83
C ILE A 22 7.24 -10.42 17.59
N ASP A 23 5.96 -10.05 17.64
CA ASP A 23 4.86 -11.00 17.48
C ASP A 23 4.62 -11.34 16.01
N ARG A 24 4.87 -10.40 15.11
CA ARG A 24 4.67 -10.60 13.65
C ARG A 24 5.41 -9.58 12.80
N LEU A 25 5.70 -9.95 11.56
CA LEU A 25 6.11 -9.02 10.51
C LEU A 25 4.87 -8.38 9.87
N ILE A 26 4.81 -7.05 9.80
CA ILE A 26 3.71 -6.33 9.15
C ILE A 26 4.10 -6.05 7.70
N ILE A 27 3.44 -6.72 6.77
CA ILE A 27 3.69 -6.56 5.34
C ILE A 27 2.71 -5.54 4.75
N VAL A 28 3.23 -4.51 4.07
CA VAL A 28 2.47 -3.54 3.31
C VAL A 28 2.75 -3.76 1.83
N ALA A 29 1.74 -4.13 1.07
CA ALA A 29 1.85 -4.22 -0.38
C ALA A 29 1.67 -2.81 -0.98
N LEU A 30 2.70 -2.34 -1.67
CA LEU A 30 2.69 -1.09 -2.41
C LEU A 30 2.49 -1.39 -3.90
N ASP A 31 1.43 -0.86 -4.44
CA ASP A 31 1.06 -1.01 -5.84
C ASP A 31 1.35 0.29 -6.58
N ALA A 32 2.46 0.34 -7.30
CA ALA A 32 2.73 1.43 -8.22
C ALA A 32 1.86 1.25 -9.47
N GLY A 33 0.85 2.09 -9.64
CA GLY A 33 -0.08 2.03 -10.77
C GLY A 33 0.63 2.05 -12.12
N HIS A 34 -0.05 1.60 -13.18
CA HIS A 34 0.47 1.60 -14.56
C HIS A 34 1.75 0.80 -14.75
N GLY A 35 2.56 1.12 -15.78
CA GLY A 35 3.86 0.50 -16.08
C GLY A 35 3.94 -0.11 -17.47
N GLY A 36 5.15 -0.25 -18.00
CA GLY A 36 5.38 -0.77 -19.35
C GLY A 36 4.69 0.08 -20.42
N GLU A 37 3.83 -0.54 -21.22
CA GLU A 37 3.03 0.08 -22.28
C GLU A 37 1.92 1.01 -21.77
N ASP A 38 1.53 0.90 -20.49
CA ASP A 38 0.55 1.81 -19.89
C ASP A 38 1.27 2.97 -19.19
N PRO A 39 1.30 4.17 -19.77
CA PRO A 39 1.96 5.32 -19.19
C PRO A 39 1.18 5.96 -18.03
N GLY A 40 -0.12 5.65 -17.87
CA GLY A 40 -1.04 6.42 -17.04
C GLY A 40 -1.29 7.81 -17.60
N ALA A 41 -1.56 8.78 -16.74
CA ALA A 41 -1.69 10.17 -17.12
C ALA A 41 -0.33 10.75 -17.61
N ILE A 42 -0.41 11.67 -18.59
CA ILE A 42 0.76 12.37 -19.10
C ILE A 42 0.58 13.87 -18.83
N GLY A 43 1.47 14.44 -18.03
CA GLY A 43 1.48 15.86 -17.71
C GLY A 43 1.94 16.72 -18.89
N PRO A 44 1.71 18.04 -18.84
CA PRO A 44 2.05 18.98 -19.93
C PRO A 44 3.52 18.96 -20.36
N GLY A 45 4.42 18.62 -19.45
CA GLY A 45 5.86 18.49 -19.69
C GLY A 45 6.31 17.10 -20.15
N GLY A 46 5.38 16.18 -20.48
CA GLY A 46 5.68 14.82 -20.87
C GLY A 46 5.98 13.86 -19.69
N THR A 47 5.82 14.31 -18.47
CA THR A 47 5.95 13.46 -17.26
C THR A 47 4.86 12.42 -17.26
N ARG A 48 5.23 11.14 -17.16
CA ARG A 48 4.28 10.02 -17.17
C ARG A 48 3.98 9.59 -15.73
N GLU A 49 2.73 9.30 -15.45
CA GLU A 49 2.26 8.85 -14.15
C GLU A 49 3.03 7.62 -13.66
N LYS A 50 3.23 6.62 -14.54
CA LYS A 50 3.94 5.37 -14.21
C LYS A 50 5.35 5.60 -13.62
N ASP A 51 6.05 6.63 -14.09
CA ASP A 51 7.41 6.95 -13.63
C ASP A 51 7.37 7.63 -12.24
N VAL A 52 6.40 8.51 -12.04
CA VAL A 52 6.19 9.22 -10.77
C VAL A 52 5.80 8.25 -9.65
N VAL A 53 4.80 7.41 -9.90
CA VAL A 53 4.29 6.48 -8.87
C VAL A 53 5.28 5.37 -8.55
N LEU A 54 6.09 4.92 -9.52
CA LEU A 54 7.17 3.98 -9.26
C LEU A 54 8.23 4.59 -8.34
N ARG A 55 8.65 5.82 -8.62
CA ARG A 55 9.62 6.53 -7.77
C ARG A 55 9.08 6.74 -6.36
N LEU A 56 7.80 7.12 -6.25
CA LEU A 56 7.13 7.29 -4.96
C LEU A 56 7.07 5.96 -4.18
N ALA A 57 6.71 4.86 -4.84
CA ALA A 57 6.66 3.53 -4.24
C ALA A 57 8.03 3.09 -3.71
N LEU A 58 9.11 3.33 -4.45
CA LEU A 58 10.48 3.01 -4.02
C LEU A 58 10.89 3.83 -2.78
N LEU A 59 10.59 5.12 -2.75
CA LEU A 59 10.86 5.97 -1.58
C LEU A 59 10.04 5.53 -0.35
N LEU A 60 8.78 5.19 -0.55
CA LEU A 60 7.88 4.74 0.52
C LEU A 60 8.30 3.37 1.04
N ARG A 61 8.73 2.45 0.16
CA ARG A 61 9.33 1.16 0.54
C ARG A 61 10.44 1.33 1.56
N ASP A 62 11.37 2.22 1.29
CA ASP A 62 12.55 2.40 2.16
C ASP A 62 12.12 2.94 3.53
N ARG A 63 11.14 3.84 3.58
CA ARG A 63 10.57 4.35 4.83
C ARG A 63 9.82 3.28 5.62
N ILE A 64 9.00 2.47 4.95
CA ILE A 64 8.26 1.38 5.59
C ILE A 64 9.23 0.34 6.15
N ASN A 65 10.27 -0.02 5.39
CA ASN A 65 11.26 -1.02 5.82
C ASN A 65 12.08 -0.57 7.04
N ALA A 66 12.18 0.74 7.28
CA ALA A 66 12.82 1.32 8.46
C ALA A 66 11.86 1.53 9.64
N ALA A 67 10.57 1.27 9.46
CA ALA A 67 9.54 1.53 10.47
C ALA A 67 9.13 0.27 11.25
N SER A 68 8.53 0.50 12.41
CA SER A 68 7.87 -0.52 13.21
C SER A 68 6.59 0.02 13.83
N ILE A 69 5.61 -0.84 14.09
CA ILE A 69 4.38 -0.51 14.80
C ILE A 69 4.27 -1.39 16.03
N ASN A 70 4.20 -0.78 17.20
CA ASN A 70 4.12 -1.50 18.50
C ASN A 70 5.20 -2.58 18.64
N GLY A 71 6.45 -2.27 18.25
CA GLY A 71 7.57 -3.21 18.27
C GLY A 71 7.62 -4.19 17.10
N ASN A 72 6.58 -4.28 16.28
CA ASN A 72 6.53 -5.18 15.12
C ASN A 72 7.18 -4.52 13.91
N PRO A 73 8.19 -5.12 13.28
CA PRO A 73 8.84 -4.55 12.12
C PRO A 73 7.90 -4.54 10.92
N MET A 74 8.06 -3.52 10.08
CA MET A 74 7.31 -3.40 8.83
C MET A 74 8.16 -3.82 7.63
N ARG A 75 7.51 -4.32 6.59
CA ARG A 75 8.13 -4.65 5.30
C ARG A 75 7.21 -4.23 4.16
N ALA A 76 7.74 -3.43 3.26
CA ALA A 76 7.05 -3.14 2.01
C ALA A 76 7.30 -4.25 0.98
N TYR A 77 6.25 -4.61 0.24
CA TYR A 77 6.29 -5.48 -0.91
C TYR A 77 5.74 -4.73 -2.12
N LEU A 78 6.52 -4.58 -3.19
CA LEU A 78 6.08 -3.88 -4.38
C LEU A 78 5.43 -4.85 -5.39
N THR A 79 4.32 -4.43 -5.99
CA THR A 79 3.69 -5.20 -7.10
C THR A 79 4.54 -5.16 -8.35
N ARG A 80 5.25 -4.03 -8.56
CA ARG A 80 6.33 -3.86 -9.56
C ARG A 80 7.43 -2.97 -8.99
N ASP A 81 8.66 -3.25 -9.34
CA ASP A 81 9.88 -2.56 -8.90
C ASP A 81 10.68 -1.93 -10.05
N ALA A 82 10.15 -2.05 -11.27
CA ALA A 82 10.70 -1.48 -12.49
C ALA A 82 9.58 -1.07 -13.46
N ASP A 83 9.94 -0.59 -14.66
CA ASP A 83 8.98 -0.18 -15.68
C ASP A 83 8.52 -1.39 -16.51
N TYR A 84 7.54 -2.12 -15.97
CA TYR A 84 6.81 -3.18 -16.66
C TYR A 84 5.33 -3.17 -16.25
N PHE A 85 4.48 -3.64 -17.14
CA PHE A 85 3.04 -3.73 -16.89
C PHE A 85 2.70 -4.93 -15.99
N VAL A 86 1.83 -4.72 -15.02
CA VAL A 86 1.25 -5.77 -14.19
C VAL A 86 -0.28 -5.66 -14.27
N PRO A 87 -0.98 -6.68 -14.78
CA PRO A 87 -2.43 -6.68 -14.82
C PRO A 87 -3.06 -6.53 -13.43
N LEU A 88 -4.21 -5.86 -13.33
CA LEU A 88 -4.87 -5.53 -12.06
C LEU A 88 -5.07 -6.76 -11.17
N GLN A 89 -5.55 -7.87 -11.75
CA GLN A 89 -5.74 -9.11 -10.99
C GLN A 89 -4.44 -9.66 -10.38
N PHE A 90 -3.31 -9.51 -11.08
CA PHE A 90 -2.02 -10.00 -10.58
C PHE A 90 -1.46 -9.12 -9.48
N ARG A 91 -1.76 -7.82 -9.47
CA ARG A 91 -1.40 -6.90 -8.36
C ARG A 91 -1.98 -7.39 -7.04
N VAL A 92 -3.27 -7.73 -7.08
CA VAL A 92 -3.99 -8.28 -5.94
C VAL A 92 -3.47 -9.66 -5.54
N GLN A 93 -3.25 -10.56 -6.52
CA GLN A 93 -2.71 -11.90 -6.24
C GLN A 93 -1.31 -11.84 -5.62
N LYS A 94 -0.44 -10.93 -6.07
CA LYS A 94 0.88 -10.70 -5.47
C LYS A 94 0.76 -10.29 -4.00
N SER A 95 -0.12 -9.35 -3.68
CA SER A 95 -0.38 -8.91 -2.30
C SER A 95 -0.88 -10.05 -1.40
N ARG A 96 -1.83 -10.84 -1.89
CA ARG A 96 -2.34 -12.03 -1.16
C ARG A 96 -1.27 -13.07 -0.92
N ARG A 97 -0.42 -13.35 -1.91
CA ARG A 97 0.64 -14.36 -1.80
C ARG A 97 1.62 -14.05 -0.67
N VAL A 98 1.89 -12.78 -0.41
CA VAL A 98 2.75 -12.35 0.70
C VAL A 98 1.98 -12.09 1.99
N GLN A 99 0.67 -12.35 2.01
CA GLN A 99 -0.21 -12.11 3.16
C GLN A 99 -0.10 -10.68 3.68
N ALA A 100 -0.13 -9.70 2.78
CA ALA A 100 -0.04 -8.29 3.14
C ALA A 100 -1.18 -7.89 4.08
N ALA A 101 -0.83 -7.20 5.17
CA ALA A 101 -1.79 -6.64 6.12
C ALA A 101 -2.50 -5.40 5.55
N LEU A 102 -1.83 -4.69 4.62
CA LEU A 102 -2.37 -3.53 3.91
C LEU A 102 -1.97 -3.61 2.44
N PHE A 103 -2.91 -3.29 1.54
CA PHE A 103 -2.66 -3.02 0.13
C PHE A 103 -2.90 -1.53 -0.14
N MET A 104 -1.91 -0.85 -0.69
CA MET A 104 -1.96 0.57 -1.02
C MET A 104 -1.58 0.76 -2.49
N SER A 105 -2.52 1.23 -3.29
CA SER A 105 -2.26 1.62 -4.68
C SER A 105 -1.92 3.11 -4.75
N LEU A 106 -0.91 3.43 -5.55
CA LEU A 106 -0.36 4.77 -5.73
C LEU A 106 -0.63 5.22 -7.17
N HIS A 107 -1.30 6.35 -7.30
CA HIS A 107 -1.64 7.00 -8.56
C HIS A 107 -1.27 8.48 -8.54
N ALA A 108 -1.10 9.08 -9.71
CA ALA A 108 -0.79 10.50 -9.91
C ALA A 108 -1.62 11.02 -11.07
N ASP A 109 -2.93 11.01 -10.89
CA ASP A 109 -3.90 11.37 -11.90
C ASP A 109 -3.76 12.81 -12.39
N ALA A 110 -3.92 13.02 -13.70
CA ALA A 110 -4.14 14.33 -14.27
C ALA A 110 -5.64 14.66 -14.26
N PHE A 111 -5.96 15.91 -14.00
CA PHE A 111 -7.31 16.44 -14.12
C PHE A 111 -7.43 17.38 -15.32
N TYR A 112 -8.66 17.67 -15.76
CA TYR A 112 -8.90 18.51 -16.96
C TYR A 112 -8.50 19.97 -16.78
N THR A 113 -8.43 20.45 -15.54
CA THR A 113 -7.96 21.79 -15.21
C THR A 113 -6.71 21.71 -14.34
N PRO A 114 -5.85 22.75 -14.35
CA PRO A 114 -4.63 22.79 -13.52
C PRO A 114 -4.89 23.08 -12.04
N ASP A 115 -6.15 23.35 -11.66
CA ASP A 115 -6.51 23.82 -10.31
C ASP A 115 -6.40 22.74 -9.21
N PRO A 116 -6.69 21.44 -9.45
CA PRO A 116 -6.58 20.42 -8.41
C PRO A 116 -5.15 20.28 -7.91
N GLN A 117 -4.98 20.47 -6.60
CA GLN A 117 -3.72 20.33 -5.90
C GLN A 117 -3.93 19.50 -4.63
N GLY A 118 -2.85 18.83 -4.18
CA GLY A 118 -2.88 18.00 -2.98
C GLY A 118 -3.03 16.52 -3.28
N ALA A 119 -3.43 15.75 -2.28
CA ALA A 119 -3.61 14.32 -2.35
C ALA A 119 -4.98 13.91 -1.81
N SER A 120 -5.52 12.82 -2.35
CA SER A 120 -6.76 12.20 -1.88
C SER A 120 -6.49 10.74 -1.55
N VAL A 121 -7.16 10.25 -0.51
CA VAL A 121 -7.13 8.83 -0.13
C VAL A 121 -8.52 8.25 -0.35
N PHE A 122 -8.59 7.12 -1.02
CA PHE A 122 -9.82 6.37 -1.25
C PHE A 122 -9.73 5.03 -0.53
N ALA A 123 -10.72 4.74 0.28
CA ALA A 123 -10.87 3.45 0.92
C ALA A 123 -11.93 2.62 0.21
N LEU A 124 -11.84 1.29 0.29
CA LEU A 124 -12.86 0.39 -0.25
C LEU A 124 -14.19 0.59 0.47
N SER A 125 -15.30 0.42 -0.25
CA SER A 125 -16.65 0.47 0.31
C SER A 125 -17.56 -0.60 -0.32
N GLU A 126 -18.46 -1.16 0.48
CA GLU A 126 -19.41 -2.21 0.01
C GLU A 126 -20.38 -1.69 -1.04
N GLY A 127 -20.76 -0.42 -0.97
CA GLY A 127 -21.68 0.22 -1.89
C GLY A 127 -21.06 0.71 -3.20
N GLY A 128 -19.78 0.38 -3.45
CA GLY A 128 -19.03 0.93 -4.58
C GLY A 128 -18.60 2.39 -4.34
N ALA A 129 -18.16 3.05 -5.41
CA ALA A 129 -17.64 4.41 -5.32
C ALA A 129 -18.74 5.42 -4.94
N SER A 130 -18.63 6.03 -3.77
CA SER A 130 -19.65 6.92 -3.19
C SER A 130 -19.67 8.32 -3.81
N SER A 131 -18.53 8.82 -4.32
CA SER A 131 -18.45 10.13 -4.97
C SER A 131 -18.30 10.03 -6.49
N SER A 132 -18.62 11.12 -7.19
CA SER A 132 -18.41 11.21 -8.65
C SER A 132 -16.92 11.10 -9.02
N ALA A 133 -16.04 11.69 -8.21
CA ALA A 133 -14.60 11.58 -8.40
C ALA A 133 -14.09 10.14 -8.23
N ALA A 134 -14.55 9.43 -7.20
CA ALA A 134 -14.19 8.04 -6.99
C ALA A 134 -14.70 7.12 -8.11
N ARG A 135 -15.93 7.36 -8.62
CA ARG A 135 -16.47 6.62 -9.78
C ARG A 135 -15.69 6.86 -11.05
N TRP A 136 -15.34 8.11 -11.32
CA TRP A 136 -14.52 8.47 -12.48
C TRP A 136 -13.13 7.81 -12.42
N MET A 137 -12.48 7.88 -11.26
CA MET A 137 -11.18 7.26 -11.03
C MET A 137 -11.24 5.74 -11.22
N ALA A 138 -12.20 5.07 -10.59
CA ALA A 138 -12.40 3.62 -10.76
C ALA A 138 -12.63 3.23 -12.23
N ALA A 139 -13.43 4.01 -12.97
CA ALA A 139 -13.68 3.76 -14.38
C ALA A 139 -12.41 3.97 -15.25
N LYS A 140 -11.56 4.92 -14.90
CA LYS A 140 -10.28 5.18 -15.58
C LYS A 140 -9.30 4.03 -15.32
N GLU A 141 -9.08 3.68 -14.05
CA GLU A 141 -8.11 2.67 -13.64
C GLU A 141 -8.48 1.26 -14.15
N ASN A 142 -9.75 0.93 -14.19
CA ASN A 142 -10.22 -0.35 -14.73
C ASN A 142 -9.95 -0.52 -16.24
N LYS A 143 -9.60 0.55 -16.96
CA LYS A 143 -9.20 0.48 -18.38
C LYS A 143 -7.72 0.12 -18.57
N ALA A 144 -6.89 0.17 -17.55
CA ALA A 144 -5.46 -0.12 -17.62
C ALA A 144 -5.17 -1.49 -18.24
N ASP A 145 -5.95 -2.51 -17.88
CA ASP A 145 -5.82 -3.86 -18.44
C ASP A 145 -6.08 -3.93 -19.97
N LEU A 146 -6.87 -3.00 -20.51
CA LEU A 146 -7.12 -2.91 -21.96
C LEU A 146 -5.88 -2.35 -22.70
N ILE A 147 -5.18 -1.42 -22.08
CA ILE A 147 -3.95 -0.83 -22.63
C ILE A 147 -2.83 -1.88 -22.65
N GLY A 148 -2.71 -2.69 -21.58
CA GLY A 148 -1.76 -3.79 -21.48
C GLY A 148 -2.06 -5.01 -22.37
N GLY A 149 -3.00 -4.89 -23.30
CA GLY A 149 -3.31 -5.94 -24.27
C GLY A 149 -4.05 -7.16 -23.70
N ILE A 150 -4.60 -7.06 -22.49
CA ILE A 150 -5.33 -8.15 -21.86
C ILE A 150 -6.79 -8.13 -22.32
N ASN A 151 -7.24 -9.26 -22.87
CA ASN A 151 -8.65 -9.40 -23.23
C ASN A 151 -9.54 -9.53 -21.98
N VAL A 152 -10.07 -8.39 -21.51
CA VAL A 152 -10.92 -8.31 -20.31
C VAL A 152 -12.29 -8.98 -20.52
N GLN A 153 -12.72 -9.14 -21.79
CA GLN A 153 -14.02 -9.76 -22.13
C GLN A 153 -14.03 -11.29 -21.90
N ALA A 154 -12.86 -11.91 -21.79
CA ALA A 154 -12.74 -13.34 -21.51
C ALA A 154 -12.76 -13.66 -19.99
N LYS A 155 -12.91 -12.68 -19.13
CA LYS A 155 -12.94 -12.91 -17.69
C LYS A 155 -14.31 -13.42 -17.26
N ASP A 156 -14.34 -14.67 -16.81
CA ASP A 156 -15.46 -15.27 -16.13
C ASP A 156 -15.98 -14.35 -15.01
N ALA A 157 -17.29 -14.17 -14.95
CA ALA A 157 -17.99 -13.41 -13.90
C ALA A 157 -17.59 -13.87 -12.48
N THR A 158 -17.11 -15.10 -12.33
CA THR A 158 -16.57 -15.69 -11.10
C THR A 158 -15.27 -15.00 -10.68
N VAL A 159 -14.41 -14.59 -11.62
CA VAL A 159 -13.16 -13.88 -11.31
C VAL A 159 -13.45 -12.43 -10.89
N GLN A 160 -14.42 -11.78 -11.54
CA GLN A 160 -14.87 -10.44 -11.12
C GLN A 160 -15.51 -10.46 -9.74
N ARG A 161 -16.33 -11.48 -9.44
CA ARG A 161 -16.89 -11.67 -8.09
C ARG A 161 -15.80 -11.96 -7.06
N ALA A 162 -14.81 -12.79 -7.38
CA ALA A 162 -13.69 -13.08 -6.45
C ALA A 162 -12.85 -11.83 -6.15
N LEU A 163 -12.72 -10.88 -7.09
CA LEU A 163 -12.05 -9.60 -6.86
C LEU A 163 -12.91 -8.66 -5.99
N LEU A 164 -14.24 -8.69 -6.15
CA LEU A 164 -15.20 -7.94 -5.32
C LEU A 164 -15.38 -8.56 -3.94
N ASP A 165 -15.29 -9.89 -3.83
CA ASP A 165 -15.42 -10.63 -2.56
C ASP A 165 -14.20 -10.48 -1.63
N MET A 166 -13.17 -9.76 -2.09
CA MET A 166 -12.04 -9.36 -1.24
C MET A 166 -12.39 -8.28 -0.22
N SER A 167 -13.49 -7.60 -0.40
CA SER A 167 -13.97 -6.59 0.53
C SER A 167 -14.86 -7.25 1.59
N THR A 168 -14.27 -8.07 2.45
CA THR A 168 -14.96 -8.44 3.68
C THR A 168 -15.23 -7.17 4.50
N THR A 169 -16.37 -7.11 5.17
CA THR A 169 -16.77 -5.98 6.03
C THR A 169 -15.67 -5.57 7.01
N ALA A 170 -14.80 -6.50 7.43
CA ALA A 170 -13.66 -6.23 8.29
C ALA A 170 -12.58 -5.39 7.57
N GLN A 171 -12.21 -5.73 6.34
CA GLN A 171 -11.19 -5.00 5.55
C GLN A 171 -11.65 -3.58 5.21
N ILE A 172 -12.95 -3.39 4.96
CA ILE A 172 -13.54 -2.08 4.74
C ILE A 172 -13.46 -1.21 6.00
N LYS A 173 -13.84 -1.78 7.16
CA LYS A 173 -13.74 -1.07 8.45
C LYS A 173 -12.30 -0.69 8.79
N ASP A 174 -11.34 -1.55 8.50
CA ASP A 174 -9.93 -1.27 8.74
C ASP A 174 -9.38 -0.22 7.79
N SER A 175 -9.78 -0.24 6.50
CA SER A 175 -9.43 0.79 5.52
C SER A 175 -9.97 2.18 5.86
N LEU A 176 -11.11 2.27 6.57
CA LEU A 176 -11.70 3.54 7.00
C LEU A 176 -11.09 4.10 8.29
N ARG A 177 -10.24 3.33 8.97
CA ARG A 177 -9.55 3.72 10.22
C ARG A 177 -8.12 4.20 10.02
N LEU A 178 -7.57 3.98 8.81
CA LEU A 178 -6.25 4.45 8.40
C LEU A 178 -6.31 5.91 7.97
#